data_cda7fa5ed09b90daf92af3cd9d4f92c8
#
_entry.id   cda7fa5ed09b90daf92af3cd9d4f92c8
#
_cell.length_a   1.000
_cell.length_b   1.000
_cell.length_c   1.000
_cell.angle_alpha   90.00
_cell.angle_beta   90.00
_cell.angle_gamma   90.00
#
_symmetry.space_group_name_H-M   'P 1'
#
loop_
_entity.id
_entity.type
_entity.pdbx_description
1 polymer ?
#
loop_
_entity_poly.entity_id
_entity_poly.type
_entity_poly.pdbx_seq_one_letter_code
_entity_poly.pdbx_strand_id
1 'polypeptide(L)'
;MSLLWYVAYGSNLHAARLDRYLRGGRPAGGLRTYPGCRDCRPPRRMVPALIPGGVYFAGESRAWTGGMAFYDPELPGRAAVRGYLVTAEQFADIAAQEMYRPPGADLAGIRAAVATGRATLGPGRYETLLRVGERDGRPMLTFTAPHRAVAVPWTRPAPVYLGMLARGLREAHGWGVAHTVDYLSGRPGVAGRWSRAALRRLVGAAHVAVTDPPSGVQVEFGQSAPTAGPVDMNGRSAGDGWPAGSFSGQEGCHGNVFGVT
;
A
#
# COMPACT_ATOMS: atom_id res chain seq x y z
N MET A 1 -0.92 -17.57 -12.37
CA MET A 1 -0.41 -16.62 -11.34
C MET A 1 -1.57 -16.27 -10.41
N SER A 2 -1.45 -16.54 -9.11
CA SER A 2 -2.49 -16.20 -8.13
C SER A 2 -2.51 -14.69 -7.89
N LEU A 3 -3.71 -14.10 -7.80
CA LEU A 3 -3.92 -12.70 -7.50
C LEU A 3 -4.20 -12.53 -6.00
N LEU A 4 -3.72 -11.44 -5.44
CA LEU A 4 -4.00 -11.00 -4.09
C LEU A 4 -4.13 -9.47 -4.03
N TRP A 5 -4.68 -8.96 -2.94
CA TRP A 5 -4.68 -7.54 -2.65
C TRP A 5 -3.47 -7.17 -1.78
N TYR A 6 -2.53 -6.41 -2.35
CA TYR A 6 -1.52 -5.72 -1.55
C TYR A 6 -2.16 -4.51 -0.86
N VAL A 7 -2.10 -4.46 0.46
CA VAL A 7 -2.70 -3.41 1.28
C VAL A 7 -1.61 -2.44 1.74
N ALA A 8 -1.58 -1.26 1.15
CA ALA A 8 -0.63 -0.21 1.47
C ALA A 8 -1.24 0.80 2.46
N TYR A 9 -0.53 1.07 3.55
CA TYR A 9 -0.90 2.01 4.62
C TYR A 9 0.12 3.15 4.81
N GLY A 10 1.28 3.03 4.17
CA GLY A 10 2.39 3.98 4.22
C GLY A 10 2.52 4.81 2.94
N SER A 11 3.74 5.14 2.53
CA SER A 11 4.01 5.96 1.35
C SER A 11 3.40 5.39 0.06
N ASN A 12 3.21 4.08 -0.04
CA ASN A 12 2.59 3.41 -1.18
C ASN A 12 1.07 3.63 -1.28
N LEU A 13 0.43 4.36 -0.34
CA LEU A 13 -0.89 4.97 -0.56
C LEU A 13 -0.90 5.84 -1.81
N HIS A 14 0.20 6.53 -2.11
CA HIS A 14 0.38 7.31 -3.32
C HIS A 14 0.82 6.39 -4.48
N ALA A 15 0.00 6.31 -5.54
CA ALA A 15 0.21 5.34 -6.63
C ALA A 15 1.55 5.55 -7.36
N ALA A 16 1.95 6.80 -7.60
CA ALA A 16 3.24 7.08 -8.21
C ALA A 16 4.44 6.61 -7.36
N ARG A 17 4.25 6.45 -6.04
CA ARG A 17 5.25 5.85 -5.16
C ARG A 17 5.34 4.35 -5.35
N LEU A 18 4.19 3.64 -5.45
CA LEU A 18 4.16 2.22 -5.77
C LEU A 18 4.77 1.93 -7.15
N ASP A 19 4.52 2.81 -8.11
CA ASP A 19 5.08 2.66 -9.47
C ASP A 19 6.61 2.54 -9.46
N ARG A 20 7.31 3.18 -8.49
CA ARG A 20 8.76 3.02 -8.31
C ARG A 20 9.18 1.62 -7.82
N TYR A 21 8.31 0.91 -7.13
CA TYR A 21 8.54 -0.51 -6.82
C TYR A 21 8.29 -1.41 -8.02
N LEU A 22 7.31 -1.08 -8.85
CA LEU A 22 6.97 -1.89 -10.02
C LEU A 22 7.98 -1.70 -11.15
N ARG A 23 8.25 -0.44 -11.53
CA ARG A 23 9.08 -0.08 -12.69
C ARG A 23 10.53 0.24 -12.37
N GLY A 24 10.83 0.40 -11.08
CA GLY A 24 12.14 0.85 -10.65
C GLY A 24 12.29 2.38 -10.67
N GLY A 25 13.51 2.84 -10.35
CA GLY A 25 13.88 4.24 -10.33
C GLY A 25 13.82 4.89 -8.96
N ARG A 26 14.14 6.19 -8.89
CA ARG A 26 14.17 6.97 -7.67
C ARG A 26 12.90 7.81 -7.54
N PRO A 27 12.16 7.73 -6.42
CA PRO A 27 11.04 8.64 -6.18
C PRO A 27 11.51 10.07 -5.92
N ALA A 28 10.69 11.04 -6.27
CA ALA A 28 10.98 12.46 -6.00
C ALA A 28 11.20 12.69 -4.50
N GLY A 29 12.31 13.34 -4.13
CA GLY A 29 12.72 13.58 -2.74
C GLY A 29 13.20 12.34 -1.98
N GLY A 30 13.25 11.16 -2.60
CA GLY A 30 13.78 9.94 -1.99
C GLY A 30 15.28 9.81 -2.15
N LEU A 31 15.93 9.18 -1.17
CA LEU A 31 17.38 8.93 -1.16
C LEU A 31 17.75 7.57 -1.80
N ARG A 32 16.77 6.76 -2.19
CA ARG A 32 16.99 5.39 -2.68
C ARG A 32 16.43 5.19 -4.09
N THR A 33 17.20 4.48 -4.93
CA THR A 33 16.75 3.92 -6.20
C THR A 33 16.25 2.49 -6.00
N TYR A 34 15.14 2.13 -6.63
CA TYR A 34 14.52 0.80 -6.55
C TYR A 34 14.81 0.03 -7.83
N PRO A 35 15.07 -1.30 -7.76
CA PRO A 35 15.34 -2.11 -8.94
C PRO A 35 14.10 -2.34 -9.82
N GLY A 36 12.90 -2.26 -9.26
CA GLY A 36 11.65 -2.66 -9.91
C GLY A 36 11.27 -4.11 -9.63
N CYS A 37 10.05 -4.48 -9.99
CA CYS A 37 9.59 -5.88 -9.97
C CYS A 37 9.95 -6.57 -11.28
N ARG A 38 10.08 -7.90 -11.27
CA ARG A 38 10.23 -8.72 -12.48
C ARG A 38 9.03 -8.60 -13.41
N ASP A 39 7.82 -8.45 -12.85
CA ASP A 39 6.61 -8.05 -13.55
C ASP A 39 6.33 -6.59 -13.22
N CYS A 40 6.62 -5.69 -14.15
CA CYS A 40 6.47 -4.23 -13.98
C CYS A 40 5.10 -3.69 -14.38
N ARG A 41 4.16 -4.57 -14.76
CA ARG A 41 2.80 -4.16 -15.15
C ARG A 41 2.09 -3.44 -14.00
N PRO A 42 1.20 -2.49 -14.30
CA PRO A 42 0.43 -1.80 -13.25
C PRO A 42 -0.50 -2.78 -12.52
N PRO A 43 -0.92 -2.45 -11.29
CA PRO A 43 -1.96 -3.20 -10.59
C PRO A 43 -3.23 -3.28 -11.43
N ARG A 44 -3.91 -4.43 -11.41
CA ARG A 44 -5.14 -4.64 -12.19
C ARG A 44 -6.31 -3.78 -11.70
N ARG A 45 -6.34 -3.50 -10.39
CA ARG A 45 -7.34 -2.63 -9.75
C ARG A 45 -6.70 -1.93 -8.56
N MET A 46 -7.25 -0.77 -8.21
CA MET A 46 -6.90 0.00 -7.01
C MET A 46 -8.19 0.41 -6.30
N VAL A 47 -8.23 0.22 -4.98
CA VAL A 47 -9.41 0.55 -4.17
C VAL A 47 -9.03 1.16 -2.84
N PRO A 48 -9.74 2.17 -2.34
CA PRO A 48 -9.62 2.60 -0.96
C PRO A 48 -10.26 1.57 -0.03
N ALA A 49 -9.74 1.45 1.18
CA ALA A 49 -10.37 0.70 2.26
C ALA A 49 -9.99 1.25 3.63
N LEU A 50 -10.82 0.94 4.63
CA LEU A 50 -10.54 1.17 6.04
C LEU A 50 -10.49 -0.19 6.71
N ILE A 51 -9.34 -0.57 7.28
CA ILE A 51 -9.16 -1.83 7.98
C ILE A 51 -9.07 -1.60 9.50
N PRO A 52 -9.48 -2.56 10.37
CA PRO A 52 -9.25 -2.49 11.81
C PRO A 52 -7.78 -2.28 12.13
N GLY A 53 -7.45 -1.69 13.28
CA GLY A 53 -6.07 -1.41 13.68
C GLY A 53 -5.63 0.01 13.36
N GLY A 54 -4.33 0.27 13.48
CA GLY A 54 -3.78 1.62 13.31
C GLY A 54 -2.40 1.65 12.68
N VAL A 55 -2.04 2.84 12.21
CA VAL A 55 -0.69 3.15 11.74
C VAL A 55 0.05 3.91 12.83
N TYR A 56 1.30 3.55 13.07
CA TYR A 56 2.23 4.23 13.97
C TYR A 56 3.57 4.49 13.29
N PHE A 57 4.36 5.39 13.85
CA PHE A 57 5.67 5.75 13.31
C PHE A 57 6.76 5.44 14.33
N ALA A 58 7.75 4.63 13.91
CA ALA A 58 8.87 4.20 14.74
C ALA A 58 10.15 4.00 13.92
N GLY A 59 11.27 3.81 14.62
CA GLY A 59 12.57 3.65 14.00
C GLY A 59 12.97 4.83 13.14
N GLU A 60 13.97 4.66 12.28
CA GLU A 60 14.45 5.71 11.39
C GLU A 60 14.53 5.21 9.94
N SER A 61 13.97 5.99 9.04
CA SER A 61 13.97 5.72 7.60
C SER A 61 15.29 6.12 6.97
N ARG A 62 15.96 5.17 6.30
CA ARG A 62 17.13 5.48 5.46
C ARG A 62 16.75 6.20 4.16
N ALA A 63 15.49 6.12 3.75
CA ALA A 63 15.02 6.72 2.50
C ALA A 63 14.46 8.15 2.68
N TRP A 64 13.90 8.46 3.89
CA TRP A 64 13.16 9.71 4.13
C TRP A 64 13.66 10.47 5.35
N THR A 65 14.51 9.86 6.19
CA THR A 65 14.81 10.25 7.57
C THR A 65 13.57 10.18 8.48
N GLY A 66 13.72 10.26 9.80
CA GLY A 66 12.60 10.19 10.75
C GLY A 66 11.81 8.89 10.73
N GLY A 67 10.69 8.87 11.42
CA GLY A 67 9.88 7.67 11.67
C GLY A 67 9.29 7.05 10.42
N MET A 68 9.38 5.73 10.34
CA MET A 68 8.74 4.91 9.31
C MET A 68 7.33 4.51 9.76
N ALA A 69 6.38 4.41 8.82
CA ALA A 69 5.05 3.91 9.10
C ALA A 69 5.06 2.39 9.25
N PHE A 70 4.42 1.91 10.29
CA PHE A 70 4.09 0.50 10.52
C PHE A 70 2.60 0.35 10.82
N TYR A 71 2.05 -0.81 10.52
CA TYR A 71 0.69 -1.17 10.83
C TYR A 71 0.65 -2.11 12.03
N ASP A 72 -0.24 -1.83 12.99
CA ASP A 72 -0.52 -2.71 14.12
C ASP A 72 -2.03 -3.02 14.15
N PRO A 73 -2.43 -4.30 13.95
CA PRO A 73 -3.85 -4.68 13.96
C PRO A 73 -4.53 -4.50 15.31
N GLU A 74 -3.76 -4.40 16.40
CA GLU A 74 -4.28 -4.26 17.77
C GLU A 74 -4.35 -2.81 18.25
N LEU A 75 -3.84 -1.84 17.48
CA LEU A 75 -4.10 -0.43 17.79
C LEU A 75 -5.59 -0.12 17.61
N PRO A 76 -6.20 0.61 18.56
CA PRO A 76 -7.60 0.98 18.43
C PRO A 76 -7.86 1.87 17.21
N GLY A 77 -9.02 1.68 16.58
CA GLY A 77 -9.48 2.49 15.46
C GLY A 77 -9.37 1.81 14.11
N ARG A 78 -9.15 2.62 13.07
CA ARG A 78 -9.06 2.14 11.69
C ARG A 78 -7.87 2.77 10.96
N ALA A 79 -7.18 1.95 10.19
CA ALA A 79 -6.13 2.40 9.26
C ALA A 79 -6.73 2.64 7.88
N ALA A 80 -6.48 3.83 7.33
CA ALA A 80 -6.78 4.12 5.94
C ALA A 80 -5.72 3.49 5.05
N VAL A 81 -6.15 2.71 4.07
CA VAL A 81 -5.29 1.93 3.20
C VAL A 81 -5.72 2.03 1.75
N ARG A 82 -4.80 1.73 0.84
CA ARG A 82 -5.11 1.45 -0.56
C ARG A 82 -4.81 -0.01 -0.86
N GLY A 83 -5.80 -0.74 -1.36
CA GLY A 83 -5.62 -2.07 -1.90
C GLY A 83 -5.22 -2.00 -3.37
N TYR A 84 -4.19 -2.76 -3.73
CA TYR A 84 -3.73 -2.96 -5.10
C TYR A 84 -3.89 -4.42 -5.48
N LEU A 85 -4.67 -4.71 -6.51
CA LEU A 85 -4.80 -6.07 -7.02
C LEU A 85 -3.60 -6.41 -7.90
N VAL A 86 -2.71 -7.24 -7.36
CA VAL A 86 -1.42 -7.61 -7.96
C VAL A 86 -1.24 -9.12 -8.00
N THR A 87 -0.25 -9.61 -8.72
CA THR A 87 0.14 -11.02 -8.63
C THR A 87 0.92 -11.30 -7.34
N ALA A 88 0.94 -12.56 -6.90
CA ALA A 88 1.71 -12.96 -5.72
C ALA A 88 3.21 -12.68 -5.93
N GLU A 89 3.71 -12.82 -7.14
CA GLU A 89 5.09 -12.52 -7.52
C GLU A 89 5.39 -11.02 -7.43
N GLN A 90 4.48 -10.14 -7.90
CA GLN A 90 4.62 -8.69 -7.72
C GLN A 90 4.64 -8.32 -6.24
N PHE A 91 3.74 -8.90 -5.43
CA PHE A 91 3.73 -8.65 -3.99
C PHE A 91 5.04 -9.11 -3.33
N ALA A 92 5.57 -10.29 -3.70
CA ALA A 92 6.85 -10.79 -3.21
C ALA A 92 8.01 -9.85 -3.55
N ASP A 93 8.05 -9.35 -4.79
CA ASP A 93 9.09 -8.44 -5.25
C ASP A 93 8.99 -7.06 -4.56
N ILE A 94 7.78 -6.55 -4.31
CA ILE A 94 7.57 -5.31 -3.53
C ILE A 94 8.05 -5.51 -2.09
N ALA A 95 7.66 -6.61 -1.44
CA ALA A 95 8.06 -6.94 -0.07
C ALA A 95 9.59 -7.10 0.05
N ALA A 96 10.22 -7.81 -0.90
CA ALA A 96 11.66 -7.97 -0.95
C ALA A 96 12.37 -6.59 -1.02
N GLN A 97 11.90 -5.69 -1.87
CA GLN A 97 12.47 -4.35 -1.99
C GLN A 97 12.30 -3.53 -0.69
N GLU A 98 11.18 -3.67 0.05
CA GLU A 98 11.02 -3.04 1.37
C GLU A 98 11.98 -3.60 2.41
N MET A 99 12.33 -4.88 2.29
CA MET A 99 13.31 -5.57 3.14
C MET A 99 14.77 -5.34 2.69
N TYR A 100 15.01 -4.49 1.70
CA TYR A 100 16.33 -4.24 1.09
C TYR A 100 16.94 -5.49 0.43
N ARG A 101 16.11 -6.39 -0.06
CA ARG A 101 16.48 -7.60 -0.81
C ARG A 101 16.20 -7.40 -2.31
N PRO A 102 16.91 -8.10 -3.20
CA PRO A 102 16.57 -8.09 -4.62
C PRO A 102 15.20 -8.75 -4.86
N PRO A 103 14.50 -8.37 -5.95
CA PRO A 103 13.33 -9.10 -6.44
C PRO A 103 13.64 -10.58 -6.70
N GLY A 104 12.63 -11.44 -6.65
CA GLY A 104 12.80 -12.90 -6.83
C GLY A 104 12.63 -13.70 -5.53
N ALA A 105 12.06 -13.09 -4.48
CA ALA A 105 11.80 -13.77 -3.22
C ALA A 105 10.89 -14.99 -3.39
N ASP A 106 11.10 -16.00 -2.55
CA ASP A 106 10.25 -17.18 -2.46
C ASP A 106 8.82 -16.81 -2.00
N LEU A 107 7.84 -17.50 -2.59
CA LEU A 107 6.42 -17.35 -2.26
C LEU A 107 6.00 -18.14 -1.01
N ALA A 108 6.88 -18.90 -0.38
CA ALA A 108 6.54 -19.75 0.78
C ALA A 108 5.96 -18.91 1.93
N GLY A 109 6.57 -17.78 2.24
CA GLY A 109 6.07 -16.85 3.27
C GLY A 109 4.70 -16.27 2.94
N ILE A 110 4.42 -16.00 1.67
CA ILE A 110 3.10 -15.52 1.23
C ILE A 110 2.05 -16.62 1.43
N ARG A 111 2.35 -17.86 1.00
CA ARG A 111 1.45 -19.01 1.21
C ARG A 111 1.17 -19.24 2.70
N ALA A 112 2.22 -19.16 3.54
CA ALA A 112 2.05 -19.27 4.99
C ALA A 112 1.16 -18.14 5.54
N ALA A 113 1.38 -16.89 5.19
CA ALA A 113 0.55 -15.77 5.63
C ALA A 113 -0.91 -15.89 5.18
N VAL A 114 -1.15 -16.40 3.97
CA VAL A 114 -2.53 -16.68 3.49
C VAL A 114 -3.19 -17.76 4.33
N ALA A 115 -2.49 -18.85 4.63
CA ALA A 115 -3.04 -19.99 5.34
C ALA A 115 -3.26 -19.71 6.84
N THR A 116 -2.31 -19.08 7.51
CA THR A 116 -2.28 -18.91 8.98
C THR A 116 -2.62 -17.49 9.47
N GLY A 117 -2.76 -16.54 8.55
CA GLY A 117 -2.97 -15.13 8.88
C GLY A 117 -1.68 -14.33 9.10
N ARG A 118 -0.54 -15.00 9.36
CA ARG A 118 0.74 -14.34 9.63
C ARG A 118 1.92 -15.21 9.16
N ALA A 119 2.99 -14.54 8.68
CA ALA A 119 4.28 -15.17 8.45
C ALA A 119 5.41 -14.21 8.81
N THR A 120 6.52 -14.73 9.34
CA THR A 120 7.73 -13.96 9.62
C THR A 120 8.83 -14.41 8.66
N LEU A 121 9.38 -13.46 7.89
CA LEU A 121 10.42 -13.71 6.89
C LEU A 121 11.82 -13.43 7.43
N GLY A 122 11.92 -12.86 8.64
CA GLY A 122 13.16 -12.52 9.30
C GLY A 122 12.92 -11.50 10.43
N PRO A 123 14.00 -11.07 11.12
CA PRO A 123 13.92 -10.17 12.28
C PRO A 123 13.84 -8.68 11.89
N GLY A 124 13.93 -8.36 10.62
CA GLY A 124 14.03 -7.00 10.12
C GLY A 124 12.71 -6.26 10.04
N ARG A 125 12.82 -5.03 9.54
CA ARG A 125 11.66 -4.16 9.27
C ARG A 125 10.86 -4.77 8.13
N TYR A 126 9.53 -4.67 8.20
CA TYR A 126 8.63 -5.15 7.15
C TYR A 126 8.74 -6.65 6.82
N GLU A 127 9.40 -7.43 7.68
CA GLU A 127 9.57 -8.88 7.50
C GLU A 127 8.45 -9.71 8.15
N THR A 128 7.38 -9.05 8.58
CA THR A 128 6.15 -9.70 9.04
C THR A 128 5.06 -9.47 8.01
N LEU A 129 4.58 -10.56 7.40
CA LEU A 129 3.41 -10.55 6.52
C LEU A 129 2.16 -10.79 7.35
N LEU A 130 1.09 -10.03 7.09
CA LEU A 130 -0.21 -10.18 7.73
C LEU A 130 -1.30 -10.32 6.68
N ARG A 131 -2.21 -11.28 6.87
CA ARG A 131 -3.50 -11.31 6.19
C ARG A 131 -4.46 -10.43 6.98
N VAL A 132 -4.86 -9.30 6.40
CA VAL A 132 -5.70 -8.29 7.04
C VAL A 132 -7.16 -8.39 6.62
N GLY A 133 -7.52 -9.42 5.88
CA GLY A 133 -8.87 -9.68 5.43
C GLY A 133 -8.92 -10.40 4.09
N GLU A 134 -10.07 -10.28 3.46
CA GLU A 134 -10.35 -10.80 2.13
C GLU A 134 -11.23 -9.82 1.35
N ARG A 135 -11.07 -9.76 0.05
CA ARG A 135 -11.91 -8.97 -0.86
C ARG A 135 -12.04 -9.66 -2.21
N ASP A 136 -13.25 -9.79 -2.71
CA ASP A 136 -13.57 -10.43 -4.00
C ASP A 136 -12.97 -11.86 -4.08
N GLY A 137 -13.07 -12.66 -3.01
CA GLY A 137 -12.51 -14.01 -2.91
C GLY A 137 -10.97 -14.08 -2.94
N ARG A 138 -10.27 -12.96 -2.67
CA ARG A 138 -8.81 -12.89 -2.67
C ARG A 138 -8.25 -12.36 -1.37
N PRO A 139 -7.15 -12.95 -0.84
CA PRO A 139 -6.56 -12.51 0.40
C PRO A 139 -6.02 -11.08 0.28
N MET A 140 -6.23 -10.31 1.34
CA MET A 140 -5.65 -8.98 1.54
C MET A 140 -4.41 -9.12 2.41
N LEU A 141 -3.23 -8.84 1.87
CA LEU A 141 -1.95 -8.97 2.55
C LEU A 141 -1.26 -7.61 2.70
N THR A 142 -0.59 -7.44 3.82
CA THR A 142 0.35 -6.35 4.06
C THR A 142 1.62 -6.87 4.71
N PHE A 143 2.65 -6.04 4.77
CA PHE A 143 3.86 -6.31 5.54
C PHE A 143 4.07 -5.19 6.56
N THR A 144 4.60 -5.54 7.74
CA THR A 144 4.82 -4.62 8.86
C THR A 144 6.00 -5.08 9.72
N ALA A 145 6.26 -4.34 10.81
CA ALA A 145 7.26 -4.73 11.79
C ALA A 145 6.81 -5.97 12.61
N PRO A 146 7.76 -6.72 13.17
CA PRO A 146 7.46 -7.85 14.05
C PRO A 146 6.90 -7.42 15.42
N HIS A 147 7.16 -6.17 15.83
CA HIS A 147 6.77 -5.61 17.13
C HIS A 147 5.45 -4.82 17.03
N ARG A 148 4.77 -4.71 18.16
CA ARG A 148 3.59 -3.88 18.33
C ARG A 148 3.98 -2.42 18.58
N ALA A 149 3.04 -1.50 18.34
CA ALA A 149 3.22 -0.07 18.55
C ALA A 149 3.61 0.27 19.99
N VAL A 150 3.05 -0.44 20.97
CA VAL A 150 3.31 -0.22 22.39
C VAL A 150 4.68 -0.72 22.87
N ALA A 151 5.34 -1.56 22.08
CA ALA A 151 6.61 -2.21 22.44
C ALA A 151 7.84 -1.40 22.01
N VAL A 152 7.66 -0.25 21.33
CA VAL A 152 8.78 0.52 20.75
C VAL A 152 8.60 2.02 20.95
N PRO A 153 9.69 2.79 21.04
CA PRO A 153 9.62 4.24 21.01
C PRO A 153 9.08 4.75 19.68
N TRP A 154 8.14 5.69 19.73
CA TRP A 154 7.63 6.34 18.54
C TRP A 154 8.59 7.42 18.07
N THR A 155 8.75 7.53 16.75
CA THR A 155 9.65 8.48 16.11
C THR A 155 8.85 9.43 15.22
N ARG A 156 9.18 10.73 15.30
CA ARG A 156 8.56 11.75 14.46
C ARG A 156 8.86 11.46 12.99
N PRO A 157 7.84 11.33 12.11
CA PRO A 157 8.06 11.17 10.68
C PRO A 157 8.52 12.50 10.04
N ALA A 158 9.33 12.39 8.98
CA ALA A 158 9.81 13.56 8.24
C ALA A 158 8.66 14.27 7.48
N PRO A 159 8.78 15.61 7.24
CA PRO A 159 7.76 16.37 6.49
C PRO A 159 7.47 15.78 5.10
N VAL A 160 8.52 15.44 4.34
CA VAL A 160 8.39 14.88 2.99
C VAL A 160 7.62 13.55 3.00
N TYR A 161 7.84 12.72 4.02
CA TYR A 161 7.15 11.44 4.19
C TYR A 161 5.66 11.63 4.52
N LEU A 162 5.32 12.52 5.47
CA LEU A 162 3.93 12.86 5.76
C LEU A 162 3.22 13.51 4.56
N GLY A 163 3.90 14.34 3.80
CA GLY A 163 3.38 14.92 2.57
C GLY A 163 3.02 13.86 1.53
N MET A 164 3.83 12.79 1.45
CA MET A 164 3.55 11.65 0.56
C MET A 164 2.33 10.86 1.03
N LEU A 165 2.19 10.60 2.34
CA LEU A 165 1.00 9.98 2.91
C LEU A 165 -0.25 10.84 2.64
N ALA A 166 -0.16 12.16 2.84
CA ALA A 166 -1.26 13.08 2.60
C ALA A 166 -1.74 13.06 1.14
N ARG A 167 -0.81 13.05 0.18
CA ARG A 167 -1.14 12.86 -1.25
C ARG A 167 -1.84 11.53 -1.50
N GLY A 168 -1.31 10.45 -0.94
CA GLY A 168 -1.90 9.12 -1.06
C GLY A 168 -3.31 9.02 -0.46
N LEU A 169 -3.56 9.65 0.69
CA LEU A 169 -4.88 9.72 1.32
C LEU A 169 -5.87 10.51 0.46
N ARG A 170 -5.46 11.65 -0.10
CA ARG A 170 -6.28 12.41 -1.05
C ARG A 170 -6.59 11.59 -2.30
N GLU A 171 -5.57 10.98 -2.90
CA GLU A 171 -5.69 10.21 -4.14
C GLU A 171 -6.56 8.96 -3.96
N ALA A 172 -6.36 8.21 -2.85
CA ALA A 172 -7.07 6.97 -2.60
C ALA A 172 -8.49 7.17 -2.07
N HIS A 173 -8.67 8.14 -1.15
CA HIS A 173 -9.90 8.30 -0.37
C HIS A 173 -10.65 9.60 -0.69
N GLY A 174 -10.11 10.48 -1.52
CA GLY A 174 -10.70 11.80 -1.77
C GLY A 174 -10.67 12.75 -0.57
N TRP A 175 -9.86 12.46 0.46
CA TRP A 175 -9.87 13.22 1.70
C TRP A 175 -9.34 14.63 1.51
N GLY A 176 -10.10 15.61 2.01
CA GLY A 176 -9.67 17.00 2.11
C GLY A 176 -8.65 17.22 3.23
N VAL A 177 -8.13 18.46 3.30
CA VAL A 177 -7.09 18.86 4.26
C VAL A 177 -7.51 18.59 5.71
N ALA A 178 -8.74 18.98 6.09
CA ALA A 178 -9.22 18.83 7.47
C ALA A 178 -9.23 17.36 7.89
N HIS A 179 -9.86 16.48 7.11
CA HIS A 179 -9.95 15.05 7.39
C HIS A 179 -8.56 14.38 7.45
N THR A 180 -7.67 14.72 6.51
CA THR A 180 -6.29 14.20 6.51
C THR A 180 -5.51 14.64 7.75
N VAL A 181 -5.67 15.90 8.19
CA VAL A 181 -5.04 16.40 9.43
C VAL A 181 -5.60 15.68 10.65
N ASP A 182 -6.91 15.48 10.73
CA ASP A 182 -7.55 14.77 11.84
C ASP A 182 -7.04 13.34 11.93
N TYR A 183 -6.99 12.64 10.81
CA TYR A 183 -6.46 11.29 10.73
C TYR A 183 -4.99 11.21 11.18
N LEU A 184 -4.11 12.05 10.62
CA LEU A 184 -2.67 12.00 10.90
C LEU A 184 -2.35 12.46 12.33
N SER A 185 -3.02 13.49 12.86
CA SER A 185 -2.72 14.05 14.18
C SER A 185 -2.90 13.07 15.33
N GLY A 186 -3.76 12.07 15.17
CA GLY A 186 -3.98 11.01 16.16
C GLY A 186 -3.02 9.83 16.07
N ARG A 187 -2.10 9.80 15.09
CA ARG A 187 -1.22 8.63 14.90
C ARG A 187 -0.03 8.69 15.86
N PRO A 188 0.31 7.55 16.56
CA PRO A 188 1.53 7.47 17.37
C PRO A 188 2.77 7.85 16.55
N GLY A 189 3.60 8.75 17.08
CA GLY A 189 4.74 9.35 16.38
C GLY A 189 4.42 10.69 15.71
N VAL A 190 3.15 10.99 15.43
CA VAL A 190 2.67 12.32 15.00
C VAL A 190 2.05 13.07 16.17
N ALA A 191 1.20 12.42 16.95
CA ALA A 191 0.56 12.96 18.14
C ALA A 191 1.62 13.55 19.10
N GLY A 192 1.42 14.79 19.52
CA GLY A 192 2.35 15.52 20.41
C GLY A 192 3.68 15.93 19.78
N ARG A 193 4.00 15.50 18.56
CA ARG A 193 5.27 15.82 17.86
C ARG A 193 5.09 16.75 16.66
N TRP A 194 3.85 16.90 16.21
CA TRP A 194 3.43 17.83 15.17
C TRP A 194 2.24 18.66 15.67
N SER A 195 2.35 19.99 15.57
CA SER A 195 1.18 20.84 15.82
C SER A 195 0.16 20.68 14.68
N ARG A 196 -1.14 20.80 15.00
CA ARG A 196 -2.20 20.75 13.98
C ARG A 196 -2.03 21.84 12.91
N ALA A 197 -1.51 23.01 13.29
CA ALA A 197 -1.22 24.09 12.35
C ALA A 197 -0.10 23.72 11.36
N ALA A 198 0.98 23.08 11.84
CA ALA A 198 2.06 22.60 10.99
C ALA A 198 1.59 21.47 10.05
N LEU A 199 0.79 20.52 10.56
CA LEU A 199 0.18 19.48 9.74
C LEU A 199 -0.74 20.07 8.66
N ARG A 200 -1.57 21.07 9.02
CA ARG A 200 -2.48 21.73 8.06
C ARG A 200 -1.71 22.39 6.91
N ARG A 201 -0.63 23.12 7.22
CA ARG A 201 0.23 23.72 6.18
C ARG A 201 0.87 22.66 5.28
N LEU A 202 1.44 21.60 5.87
CA LEU A 202 2.07 20.50 5.15
C LEU A 202 1.08 19.77 4.24
N VAL A 203 -0.08 19.38 4.78
CA VAL A 203 -1.13 18.69 4.03
C VAL A 203 -1.70 19.56 2.92
N GLY A 204 -1.93 20.87 3.22
CA GLY A 204 -2.37 21.85 2.21
C GLY A 204 -1.38 21.94 1.04
N ALA A 205 -0.09 22.11 1.31
CA ALA A 205 0.96 22.13 0.28
C ALA A 205 1.02 20.81 -0.51
N ALA A 206 0.89 19.65 0.17
CA ALA A 206 0.90 18.34 -0.47
C ALA A 206 -0.31 18.13 -1.40
N HIS A 207 -1.45 18.73 -1.09
CA HIS A 207 -2.66 18.65 -1.90
C HIS A 207 -2.66 19.58 -3.12
N VAL A 208 -1.93 20.69 -3.09
CA VAL A 208 -1.78 21.61 -4.25
C VAL A 208 -0.82 21.03 -5.29
N ALA A 209 0.21 20.30 -4.87
CA ALA A 209 1.25 19.77 -5.75
C ALA A 209 0.80 18.60 -6.69
N VAL A 210 -0.51 18.28 -6.75
CA VAL A 210 -1.08 17.24 -7.63
C VAL A 210 -1.61 17.91 -8.90
N THR A 211 -0.75 18.30 -9.83
CA THR A 211 -1.13 18.80 -11.16
C THR A 211 -0.62 17.95 -12.32
N ASP A 212 -0.01 16.79 -12.07
CA ASP A 212 0.29 15.85 -13.15
C ASP A 212 -0.62 14.61 -13.05
N PRO A 213 -1.50 14.38 -14.04
CA PRO A 213 -2.33 13.17 -14.06
C PRO A 213 -1.45 11.94 -14.32
N PRO A 214 -1.63 10.84 -13.58
CA PRO A 214 -1.01 9.59 -13.93
C PRO A 214 -1.60 9.08 -15.24
N SER A 215 -0.73 8.77 -16.19
CA SER A 215 -1.10 8.20 -17.49
C SER A 215 -1.95 6.94 -17.33
N GLY A 216 -3.22 7.01 -17.74
CA GLY A 216 -3.96 5.87 -18.27
C GLY A 216 -4.46 4.78 -17.32
N VAL A 217 -4.92 5.06 -16.10
CA VAL A 217 -5.67 4.09 -15.28
C VAL A 217 -7.04 4.68 -14.94
N GLN A 218 -8.11 4.03 -15.43
CA GLN A 218 -9.48 4.38 -15.05
C GLN A 218 -9.70 4.10 -13.57
N VAL A 219 -10.03 5.13 -12.80
CA VAL A 219 -10.48 5.01 -11.42
C VAL A 219 -11.99 4.86 -11.45
N GLU A 220 -12.48 3.63 -11.31
CA GLU A 220 -13.91 3.42 -11.07
C GLU A 220 -14.25 3.84 -9.65
N PHE A 221 -14.91 4.97 -9.51
CA PHE A 221 -15.59 5.34 -8.27
C PHE A 221 -16.86 4.50 -8.14
N GLY A 222 -16.77 3.40 -7.41
CA GLY A 222 -17.93 2.61 -7.02
C GLY A 222 -18.82 3.41 -6.07
N GLN A 223 -19.81 4.13 -6.63
CA GLN A 223 -21.02 4.51 -5.89
C GLN A 223 -21.91 3.28 -5.81
N SER A 224 -22.11 2.74 -4.61
CA SER A 224 -23.34 2.06 -4.23
C SER A 224 -23.35 1.81 -2.73
N ALA A 225 -24.11 2.61 -2.03
CA ALA A 225 -24.72 2.19 -0.78
C ALA A 225 -25.79 1.12 -1.13
N PRO A 226 -25.91 0.01 -0.40
CA PRO A 226 -27.02 -0.89 -0.59
C PRO A 226 -28.28 -0.30 0.04
N THR A 227 -29.24 0.13 -0.79
CA THR A 227 -30.63 0.23 -0.40
C THR A 227 -31.17 -1.18 -0.24
N ALA A 228 -31.62 -1.50 0.97
CA ALA A 228 -32.35 -2.72 1.25
C ALA A 228 -33.69 -2.72 0.48
N GLY A 229 -33.83 -3.66 -0.45
CA GLY A 229 -35.10 -4.03 -1.07
C GLY A 229 -35.47 -5.44 -0.63
N PRO A 230 -36.78 -5.82 -0.62
CA PRO A 230 -37.28 -6.98 0.08
C PRO A 230 -36.85 -8.30 -0.57
N VAL A 231 -36.54 -9.27 0.29
CA VAL A 231 -36.20 -10.65 -0.06
C VAL A 231 -37.46 -11.37 -0.57
N ASP A 232 -37.42 -11.90 -1.77
CA ASP A 232 -38.39 -12.90 -2.22
C ASP A 232 -37.81 -14.29 -2.10
N MET A 233 -38.62 -15.19 -1.50
CA MET A 233 -38.25 -16.57 -1.26
C MET A 233 -38.52 -17.37 -2.56
N ASN A 234 -37.47 -17.73 -3.28
CA ASN A 234 -37.33 -19.01 -3.97
C ASN A 234 -35.99 -19.05 -4.74
N GLY A 235 -35.14 -19.96 -4.34
CA GLY A 235 -33.87 -20.22 -5.00
C GLY A 235 -34.03 -20.90 -6.35
N ARG A 236 -33.24 -20.47 -7.33
CA ARG A 236 -32.64 -21.33 -8.36
C ARG A 236 -31.57 -20.56 -9.17
N SER A 237 -30.45 -21.24 -9.33
CA SER A 237 -29.30 -20.91 -10.17
C SER A 237 -29.61 -21.01 -11.66
N ALA A 238 -29.01 -20.16 -12.47
CA ALA A 238 -28.75 -20.44 -13.90
C ALA A 238 -27.30 -20.05 -14.21
N GLY A 239 -26.55 -21.00 -14.76
CA GLY A 239 -25.21 -20.83 -15.25
C GLY A 239 -25.19 -20.25 -16.67
N ASP A 240 -23.99 -19.87 -17.10
CA ASP A 240 -23.46 -19.90 -18.46
C ASP A 240 -22.11 -19.20 -18.45
N GLY A 241 -21.03 -19.89 -18.77
CA GLY A 241 -20.55 -20.07 -20.13
C GLY A 241 -19.44 -19.03 -20.44
N TRP A 242 -18.15 -19.34 -20.20
CA TRP A 242 -16.99 -18.53 -20.59
C TRP A 242 -16.41 -19.05 -21.90
N PRO A 243 -16.08 -18.21 -22.89
CA PRO A 243 -15.20 -18.60 -23.98
C PRO A 243 -13.74 -18.25 -23.67
N ALA A 244 -12.86 -19.18 -24.06
CA ALA A 244 -11.42 -19.06 -24.04
C ALA A 244 -10.95 -18.04 -25.09
N GLY A 245 -10.08 -17.10 -24.67
CA GLY A 245 -9.34 -16.20 -25.54
C GLY A 245 -7.85 -16.24 -25.20
N SER A 246 -7.08 -16.82 -26.11
CA SER A 246 -5.62 -16.84 -26.10
C SER A 246 -5.06 -15.44 -26.40
N PHE A 247 -4.15 -14.93 -25.55
CA PHE A 247 -3.27 -13.83 -25.89
C PHE A 247 -1.82 -14.19 -25.52
N SER A 248 -1.03 -14.39 -26.57
CA SER A 248 0.43 -14.38 -26.54
C SER A 248 0.92 -12.94 -26.64
N GLY A 249 1.84 -12.56 -25.77
CA GLY A 249 2.50 -11.26 -25.82
C GLY A 249 3.45 -11.11 -24.63
N GLN A 250 4.66 -11.64 -24.77
CA GLN A 250 5.78 -11.37 -23.88
C GLN A 250 6.50 -10.13 -24.40
N GLU A 251 6.29 -8.97 -23.78
CA GLU A 251 7.19 -7.83 -23.90
C GLU A 251 7.96 -7.66 -22.60
N GLY A 252 9.27 -7.85 -22.66
CA GLY A 252 10.17 -7.76 -21.53
C GLY A 252 10.42 -6.31 -21.11
N CYS A 253 10.43 -6.07 -19.82
CA CYS A 253 10.84 -4.81 -19.22
C CYS A 253 12.37 -4.67 -19.21
N HIS A 254 12.98 -4.37 -20.37
CA HIS A 254 14.39 -4.02 -20.42
C HIS A 254 14.55 -2.50 -20.53
N GLY A 255 14.75 -1.85 -19.36
CA GLY A 255 15.31 -0.51 -19.29
C GLY A 255 16.83 -0.61 -19.45
N ASN A 256 17.40 0.08 -20.43
CA ASN A 256 18.83 0.19 -20.70
C ASN A 256 19.62 0.61 -19.46
N VAL A 257 20.50 -0.27 -19.01
CA VAL A 257 21.60 0.07 -18.10
C VAL A 257 22.73 0.60 -18.99
N PHE A 258 22.88 1.91 -19.10
CA PHE A 258 24.12 2.50 -19.60
C PHE A 258 25.20 2.34 -18.54
N GLY A 259 26.21 1.53 -18.84
CA GLY A 259 27.44 1.48 -18.08
C GLY A 259 28.19 2.79 -18.24
N VAL A 260 28.73 3.28 -17.13
CA VAL A 260 29.81 4.26 -17.11
C VAL A 260 30.96 3.62 -16.36
N THR A 261 32.06 3.51 -17.05
CA THR A 261 33.41 3.16 -16.59
C THR A 261 33.85 4.04 -15.44
#